data_0b28b9aac2b4e8cfa6b66010df4da967
#
_entry.id   0b28b9aac2b4e8cfa6b66010df4da967
#
_cell.length_a   1.000
_cell.length_b   1.000
_cell.length_c   1.000
_cell.angle_alpha   90.00
_cell.angle_beta   90.00
_cell.angle_gamma   90.00
#
_symmetry.space_group_name_H-M   'P 1'
#
loop_
_entity.id
_entity.type
_entity.pdbx_description
1 polymer ?
#
loop_
_entity_poly.entity_id
_entity_poly.type
_entity_poly.pdbx_seq_one_letter_code
_entity_poly.pdbx_strand_id
1 'polypeptide(L)'
;MGTLKNAIQSLLGWDRESNYNRIINANSVVFSSFGKDITASDIVKTAVHRVAEEVSKCNLKSVTEAQNPRRIIVADDDINAVFAGRVNPLCGLKDFLYKVAYITLLNRNCFIYWAYDEVQIEGRDTVRRVTRGFYPIETASINLYYADGEMRAELTGKNGIVLDLPYSDLIHIRLGYGANQYLGGDANGRADFRAMLGNLQTLSVIKESIPKALESSLSLKGILSMKTVADADKRTITREEFEKHLFDSKYGIVATDYESEFQPINISATDIPSNTLSFIRDEILSFFGVSLPIYLGKYTDDEYTAFYQTAVEGLLLQIAEAFKITLFTPRQLAYGRTIKYYDKIVQSLSFARRQEIAEMTKDDALLSRDERRELLGYDPDGEPTRVSLNYIDVSIANQYQLTSLSQGKKPTAKPNDSNKEDKE
;
A
#
# COMPACT_ATOMS: atom_id res chain seq x y z
N MET A 1 -34.14 5.69 2.49
CA MET A 1 -34.33 4.41 1.77
C MET A 1 -34.08 4.52 0.24
N GLY A 2 -34.03 5.75 -0.31
CA GLY A 2 -33.86 5.95 -1.75
C GLY A 2 -32.52 5.55 -2.33
N THR A 3 -31.40 5.99 -1.74
CA THR A 3 -30.06 5.87 -2.32
C THR A 3 -29.50 4.45 -2.33
N LEU A 4 -29.70 3.67 -1.28
CA LEU A 4 -29.28 2.25 -1.26
C LEU A 4 -30.12 1.43 -2.24
N LYS A 5 -31.44 1.72 -2.32
CA LYS A 5 -32.35 1.09 -3.27
C LYS A 5 -31.96 1.44 -4.71
N ASN A 6 -31.60 2.70 -4.97
CA ASN A 6 -31.17 3.15 -6.30
C ASN A 6 -29.78 2.58 -6.68
N ALA A 7 -28.84 2.50 -5.76
CA ALA A 7 -27.54 1.86 -6.01
C ALA A 7 -27.67 0.35 -6.19
N ILE A 8 -28.54 -0.32 -5.44
CA ILE A 8 -28.84 -1.75 -5.63
C ILE A 8 -29.64 -1.96 -6.94
N GLN A 9 -30.55 -1.05 -7.28
CA GLN A 9 -31.29 -1.12 -8.55
C GLN A 9 -30.39 -0.87 -9.76
N SER A 10 -29.39 0.05 -9.65
CA SER A 10 -28.40 0.27 -10.71
C SER A 10 -27.42 -0.91 -10.81
N LEU A 11 -27.06 -1.56 -9.71
CA LEU A 11 -26.31 -2.82 -9.69
C LEU A 11 -27.07 -3.98 -10.35
N LEU A 12 -28.40 -3.96 -10.28
CA LEU A 12 -29.29 -4.96 -10.88
C LEU A 12 -29.78 -4.58 -12.28
N GLY A 13 -29.35 -3.43 -12.81
CA GLY A 13 -29.63 -3.04 -14.21
C GLY A 13 -31.05 -2.48 -14.44
N TRP A 14 -31.72 -1.99 -13.41
CA TRP A 14 -33.07 -1.43 -13.51
C TRP A 14 -33.06 0.09 -13.51
N ASP A 15 -33.59 0.64 -14.59
CA ASP A 15 -33.89 2.05 -14.94
C ASP A 15 -32.73 3.00 -15.23
N ARG A 16 -32.72 3.40 -16.51
CA ARG A 16 -31.91 4.48 -17.05
C ARG A 16 -32.79 5.43 -17.84
N GLU A 17 -33.06 6.58 -17.25
CA GLU A 17 -33.37 7.79 -18.00
C GLU A 17 -32.58 8.95 -17.40
N SER A 18 -31.50 9.34 -18.08
CA SER A 18 -30.89 10.62 -17.82
C SER A 18 -30.25 11.17 -19.09
N ASN A 19 -30.67 12.36 -19.47
CA ASN A 19 -30.06 13.18 -20.52
C ASN A 19 -28.81 13.82 -19.95
N TYR A 20 -27.62 13.37 -20.41
CA TYR A 20 -26.32 13.85 -19.93
C TYR A 20 -25.79 15.00 -20.80
N ASN A 21 -25.41 16.09 -20.15
CA ASN A 21 -24.54 17.09 -20.76
C ASN A 21 -23.08 16.77 -20.37
N ARG A 22 -22.31 16.20 -21.30
CA ARG A 22 -20.88 15.92 -21.13
C ARG A 22 -20.08 17.22 -21.16
N ILE A 23 -19.49 17.62 -20.05
CA ILE A 23 -18.63 18.82 -19.97
C ILE A 23 -17.15 18.48 -20.19
N ILE A 24 -16.75 17.27 -19.84
CA ILE A 24 -15.36 16.82 -20.02
C ILE A 24 -15.29 16.07 -21.33
N ASN A 25 -14.46 16.57 -22.26
CA ASN A 25 -14.24 15.93 -23.55
C ASN A 25 -14.17 14.42 -23.38
N ALA A 26 -15.08 13.74 -24.03
CA ALA A 26 -15.57 12.38 -23.86
C ALA A 26 -14.56 11.23 -23.96
N ASN A 27 -13.37 11.39 -23.42
CA ASN A 27 -12.45 10.27 -23.29
C ASN A 27 -12.68 9.61 -21.93
N SER A 28 -13.54 8.58 -21.91
CA SER A 28 -13.62 7.68 -20.76
C SER A 28 -12.22 7.18 -20.44
N VAL A 29 -11.77 7.42 -19.19
CA VAL A 29 -10.46 6.98 -18.75
C VAL A 29 -10.54 5.48 -18.49
N VAL A 30 -9.82 4.68 -19.28
CA VAL A 30 -9.76 3.24 -19.13
C VAL A 30 -8.58 2.90 -18.21
N PHE A 31 -8.88 2.39 -17.02
CA PHE A 31 -7.87 2.02 -16.02
C PHE A 31 -7.28 0.62 -16.25
N SER A 32 -7.94 -0.23 -17.02
CA SER A 32 -7.62 -1.66 -17.04
C SER A 32 -6.60 -2.10 -18.10
N SER A 33 -6.25 -1.27 -19.08
CA SER A 33 -5.39 -1.71 -20.20
C SER A 33 -3.93 -1.96 -19.79
N PHE A 34 -3.46 -1.38 -18.69
CA PHE A 34 -2.10 -1.59 -18.18
C PHE A 34 -2.04 -2.56 -17.00
N GLY A 35 -3.13 -2.74 -16.24
CA GLY A 35 -3.12 -3.52 -15.00
C GLY A 35 -2.93 -5.03 -15.20
N LYS A 36 -3.32 -5.60 -16.34
CA LYS A 36 -3.22 -7.05 -16.56
C LYS A 36 -1.78 -7.53 -16.76
N ASP A 37 -0.97 -6.80 -17.53
CA ASP A 37 0.40 -7.22 -17.84
C ASP A 37 1.38 -6.95 -16.69
N ILE A 38 1.19 -5.83 -15.99
CA ILE A 38 2.02 -5.44 -14.86
C ILE A 38 1.72 -6.30 -13.64
N THR A 39 0.45 -6.56 -13.36
CA THR A 39 0.04 -7.42 -12.24
C THR A 39 0.41 -8.89 -12.44
N ALA A 40 0.80 -9.31 -13.63
CA ALA A 40 1.36 -10.64 -13.86
C ALA A 40 2.77 -10.80 -13.26
N SER A 41 3.50 -9.69 -13.04
CA SER A 41 4.84 -9.73 -12.44
C SER A 41 4.79 -9.97 -10.93
N ASP A 42 5.47 -11.01 -10.46
CA ASP A 42 5.55 -11.35 -9.03
C ASP A 42 6.16 -10.22 -8.19
N ILE A 43 7.13 -9.48 -8.76
CA ILE A 43 7.79 -8.35 -8.07
C ILE A 43 6.79 -7.24 -7.80
N VAL A 44 6.00 -6.87 -8.81
CA VAL A 44 4.97 -5.83 -8.67
C VAL A 44 3.89 -6.24 -7.68
N LYS A 45 3.39 -7.49 -7.79
CA LYS A 45 2.39 -8.01 -6.85
C LYS A 45 2.88 -7.94 -5.41
N THR A 46 4.11 -8.38 -5.17
CA THR A 46 4.68 -8.40 -3.82
C THR A 46 4.93 -6.98 -3.30
N ALA A 47 5.44 -6.06 -4.14
CA ALA A 47 5.65 -4.67 -3.74
C ALA A 47 4.33 -3.99 -3.35
N VAL A 48 3.31 -4.10 -4.20
CA VAL A 48 1.97 -3.54 -3.92
C VAL A 48 1.34 -4.19 -2.70
N HIS A 49 1.49 -5.52 -2.54
CA HIS A 49 1.02 -6.25 -1.36
C HIS A 49 1.66 -5.74 -0.07
N ARG A 50 2.98 -5.50 -0.06
CA ARG A 50 3.68 -4.98 1.13
C ARG A 50 3.12 -3.63 1.58
N VAL A 51 2.93 -2.69 0.64
CA VAL A 51 2.36 -1.37 0.97
C VAL A 51 0.89 -1.50 1.42
N ALA A 52 0.09 -2.27 0.69
CA ALA A 52 -1.33 -2.47 1.03
C ALA A 52 -1.52 -3.17 2.38
N GLU A 53 -0.65 -4.12 2.72
CA GLU A 53 -0.64 -4.81 4.01
C GLU A 53 -0.37 -3.84 5.16
N GLU A 54 0.63 -2.95 5.03
CA GLU A 54 0.94 -1.95 6.06
C GLU A 54 -0.21 -0.94 6.22
N VAL A 55 -0.77 -0.42 5.12
CA VAL A 55 -1.95 0.46 5.17
C VAL A 55 -3.12 -0.23 5.89
N SER A 56 -3.30 -1.53 5.69
CA SER A 56 -4.40 -2.30 6.29
C SER A 56 -4.30 -2.47 7.81
N LYS A 57 -3.12 -2.29 8.40
CA LYS A 57 -2.91 -2.37 9.86
C LYS A 57 -3.41 -1.15 10.61
N CYS A 58 -3.68 -0.06 9.90
CA CYS A 58 -4.13 1.19 10.48
C CYS A 58 -5.62 1.18 10.80
N ASN A 59 -6.01 2.02 11.76
CA ASN A 59 -7.40 2.27 12.10
C ASN A 59 -7.79 3.68 11.67
N LEU A 60 -8.95 3.83 11.06
CA LEU A 60 -9.56 5.14 10.79
C LEU A 60 -10.55 5.47 11.90
N LYS A 61 -10.55 6.73 12.35
CA LYS A 61 -11.50 7.22 13.33
C LYS A 61 -12.01 8.61 12.93
N SER A 62 -13.32 8.81 13.09
CA SER A 62 -13.95 10.10 13.08
C SER A 62 -13.70 10.78 14.42
N VAL A 63 -13.11 11.98 14.40
CA VAL A 63 -12.74 12.71 15.61
C VAL A 63 -13.15 14.17 15.51
N THR A 64 -13.23 14.82 16.66
CA THR A 64 -13.36 16.28 16.75
C THR A 64 -12.13 16.86 17.42
N GLU A 65 -11.48 17.79 16.76
CA GLU A 65 -10.35 18.55 17.31
C GLU A 65 -10.87 19.79 18.03
N ALA A 66 -10.91 19.73 19.37
CA ALA A 66 -11.19 20.90 20.18
C ALA A 66 -9.94 21.80 20.24
N GLN A 67 -10.13 23.12 20.04
CA GLN A 67 -9.01 24.05 20.03
C GLN A 67 -8.69 24.61 21.40
N ASN A 68 -9.65 24.62 22.32
CA ASN A 68 -9.45 25.25 23.63
C ASN A 68 -10.15 24.44 24.76
N PRO A 69 -9.44 23.62 25.56
CA PRO A 69 -8.05 23.21 25.41
C PRO A 69 -7.87 22.30 24.18
N ARG A 70 -6.68 22.30 23.58
CA ARG A 70 -6.38 21.44 22.42
C ARG A 70 -6.45 19.98 22.81
N ARG A 71 -7.44 19.28 22.33
CA ARG A 71 -7.62 17.85 22.53
C ARG A 71 -8.35 17.20 21.36
N ILE A 72 -8.11 15.92 21.17
CA ILE A 72 -8.79 15.09 20.17
C ILE A 72 -9.84 14.26 20.89
N ILE A 73 -11.07 14.36 20.45
CA ILE A 73 -12.20 13.59 20.99
C ILE A 73 -12.68 12.64 19.91
N VAL A 74 -12.63 11.35 20.17
CA VAL A 74 -13.23 10.34 19.28
C VAL A 74 -14.74 10.55 19.28
N ALA A 75 -15.32 10.71 18.10
CA ALA A 75 -16.74 10.95 17.98
C ALA A 75 -17.52 9.65 18.20
N ASP A 76 -18.61 9.75 18.94
CA ASP A 76 -19.59 8.67 19.03
C ASP A 76 -20.61 8.85 17.89
N ASP A 77 -20.29 8.30 16.73
CA ASP A 77 -21.06 8.45 15.50
C ASP A 77 -21.14 7.14 14.69
N ASP A 78 -22.05 7.17 13.71
CA ASP A 78 -22.29 6.08 12.77
C ASP A 78 -21.04 5.70 11.96
N ILE A 79 -20.16 6.66 11.67
CA ILE A 79 -18.92 6.44 10.94
C ILE A 79 -17.99 5.54 11.76
N ASN A 80 -17.76 5.87 13.03
CA ASN A 80 -16.93 5.07 13.92
C ASN A 80 -17.56 3.69 14.21
N ALA A 81 -18.89 3.60 14.29
CA ALA A 81 -19.57 2.32 14.43
C ALA A 81 -19.32 1.41 13.22
N VAL A 82 -19.31 1.97 12.00
CA VAL A 82 -18.98 1.23 10.76
C VAL A 82 -17.51 0.81 10.74
N PHE A 83 -16.57 1.71 11.12
CA PHE A 83 -15.14 1.37 11.15
C PHE A 83 -14.79 0.33 12.22
N ALA A 84 -15.44 0.38 13.38
CA ALA A 84 -15.21 -0.60 14.46
C ALA A 84 -15.86 -1.96 14.18
N GLY A 85 -16.93 -1.99 13.39
CA GLY A 85 -17.67 -3.18 13.05
C GLY A 85 -17.35 -3.72 11.66
N ARG A 86 -18.34 -3.74 10.81
CA ARG A 86 -18.21 -4.15 9.40
C ARG A 86 -18.31 -2.91 8.52
N VAL A 87 -17.29 -2.68 7.70
CA VAL A 87 -17.30 -1.56 6.74
C VAL A 87 -18.36 -1.78 5.66
N ASN A 88 -18.56 -3.03 5.28
CA ASN A 88 -19.65 -3.49 4.43
C ASN A 88 -19.95 -4.98 4.76
N PRO A 89 -21.00 -5.60 4.20
CA PRO A 89 -21.34 -6.98 4.48
C PRO A 89 -20.22 -8.01 4.19
N LEU A 90 -19.26 -7.64 3.32
CA LEU A 90 -18.22 -8.55 2.84
C LEU A 90 -16.93 -8.46 3.65
N CYS A 91 -16.64 -7.30 4.30
CA CYS A 91 -15.32 -7.09 4.90
C CYS A 91 -15.35 -6.16 6.12
N GLY A 92 -14.36 -6.36 7.01
CA GLY A 92 -14.00 -5.43 8.07
C GLY A 92 -13.04 -4.33 7.58
N LEU A 93 -12.59 -3.47 8.51
CA LEU A 93 -11.75 -2.33 8.18
C LEU A 93 -10.40 -2.73 7.55
N LYS A 94 -9.78 -3.80 8.05
CA LYS A 94 -8.49 -4.29 7.54
C LYS A 94 -8.55 -4.68 6.06
N ASP A 95 -9.50 -5.54 5.70
CA ASP A 95 -9.65 -6.00 4.31
C ASP A 95 -10.08 -4.86 3.39
N PHE A 96 -10.91 -3.95 3.92
CA PHE A 96 -11.32 -2.75 3.21
C PHE A 96 -10.12 -1.85 2.87
N LEU A 97 -9.29 -1.50 3.86
CA LEU A 97 -8.11 -0.65 3.66
C LEU A 97 -7.09 -1.31 2.73
N TYR A 98 -6.89 -2.64 2.87
CA TYR A 98 -6.05 -3.40 1.96
C TYR A 98 -6.53 -3.25 0.51
N LYS A 99 -7.83 -3.46 0.25
CA LYS A 99 -8.41 -3.35 -1.09
C LYS A 99 -8.32 -1.92 -1.64
N VAL A 100 -8.59 -0.91 -0.81
CA VAL A 100 -8.47 0.51 -1.18
C VAL A 100 -7.04 0.85 -1.56
N ALA A 101 -6.05 0.48 -0.75
CA ALA A 101 -4.65 0.73 -1.04
C ALA A 101 -4.19 0.00 -2.32
N TYR A 102 -4.58 -1.27 -2.47
CA TYR A 102 -4.26 -2.07 -3.64
C TYR A 102 -4.79 -1.45 -4.95
N ILE A 103 -6.06 -1.02 -4.96
CA ILE A 103 -6.66 -0.35 -6.13
C ILE A 103 -5.96 0.99 -6.39
N THR A 104 -5.70 1.77 -5.35
CA THR A 104 -5.07 3.10 -5.49
C THR A 104 -3.66 2.99 -6.06
N LEU A 105 -2.86 2.04 -5.60
CA LEU A 105 -1.49 1.84 -6.09
C LEU A 105 -1.45 1.42 -7.56
N LEU A 106 -2.40 0.59 -7.99
CA LEU A 106 -2.43 0.09 -9.36
C LEU A 106 -3.12 1.05 -10.35
N ASN A 107 -4.20 1.70 -9.93
CA ASN A 107 -5.01 2.53 -10.83
C ASN A 107 -4.75 4.04 -10.66
N ARG A 108 -3.97 4.44 -9.64
CA ARG A 108 -3.76 5.84 -9.21
C ARG A 108 -5.05 6.56 -8.79
N ASN A 109 -6.19 5.89 -8.91
CA ASN A 109 -7.50 6.35 -8.52
C ASN A 109 -8.26 5.20 -7.84
N CYS A 110 -8.94 5.50 -6.74
CA CYS A 110 -9.85 4.58 -6.10
C CYS A 110 -11.15 5.30 -5.78
N PHE A 111 -12.26 4.73 -6.22
CA PHE A 111 -13.60 5.24 -5.95
C PHE A 111 -14.29 4.35 -4.94
N ILE A 112 -14.82 4.96 -3.89
CA ILE A 112 -15.52 4.26 -2.82
C ILE A 112 -16.93 4.86 -2.74
N TYR A 113 -17.95 4.03 -2.92
CA TYR A 113 -19.33 4.44 -2.75
C TYR A 113 -19.64 4.54 -1.26
N TRP A 114 -20.16 5.71 -0.84
CA TRP A 114 -20.66 5.95 0.49
C TRP A 114 -22.15 5.62 0.53
N ALA A 115 -22.51 4.51 1.17
CA ALA A 115 -23.87 4.11 1.40
C ALA A 115 -24.39 4.73 2.71
N TYR A 116 -25.49 5.46 2.63
CA TYR A 116 -26.11 6.10 3.77
C TYR A 116 -27.64 6.10 3.67
N ASP A 117 -28.31 6.27 4.82
CA ASP A 117 -29.73 6.57 4.89
C ASP A 117 -29.91 8.05 5.18
N GLU A 118 -30.90 8.63 4.54
CA GLU A 118 -31.33 10.00 4.82
C GLU A 118 -32.42 9.98 5.89
N VAL A 119 -32.09 10.54 7.05
CA VAL A 119 -33.02 10.65 8.19
C VAL A 119 -33.38 12.12 8.41
N GLN A 120 -34.68 12.44 8.35
CA GLN A 120 -35.17 13.77 8.63
C GLN A 120 -35.07 14.03 10.13
N ILE A 121 -34.49 15.17 10.52
CA ILE A 121 -34.40 15.56 11.93
C ILE A 121 -35.74 16.18 12.33
N GLU A 122 -36.40 15.59 13.35
CA GLU A 122 -37.66 16.09 13.86
C GLU A 122 -37.56 17.58 14.25
N GLY A 123 -38.45 18.41 13.70
CA GLY A 123 -38.49 19.85 13.96
C GLY A 123 -37.48 20.71 13.20
N ARG A 124 -36.75 20.14 12.21
CA ARG A 124 -35.84 20.88 11.32
C ARG A 124 -35.99 20.42 9.88
N ASP A 125 -35.97 21.35 8.93
CA ASP A 125 -35.88 21.05 7.47
C ASP A 125 -34.50 20.58 7.05
N THR A 126 -33.81 19.82 7.89
CA THR A 126 -32.47 19.33 7.61
C THR A 126 -32.45 17.80 7.64
N VAL A 127 -31.91 17.22 6.56
CA VAL A 127 -31.69 15.77 6.43
C VAL A 127 -30.32 15.44 6.96
N ARG A 128 -30.22 14.43 7.84
CA ARG A 128 -28.96 13.85 8.30
C ARG A 128 -28.69 12.58 7.51
N ARG A 129 -27.48 12.48 6.97
CA ARG A 129 -26.99 11.24 6.38
C ARG A 129 -26.41 10.35 7.47
N VAL A 130 -26.93 9.15 7.60
CA VAL A 130 -26.45 8.11 8.55
C VAL A 130 -25.72 7.05 7.76
N THR A 131 -24.43 6.91 8.01
CA THR A 131 -23.56 5.98 7.29
C THR A 131 -23.98 4.53 7.51
N ARG A 132 -24.08 3.76 6.43
CA ARG A 132 -24.37 2.31 6.45
C ARG A 132 -23.17 1.49 6.03
N GLY A 133 -22.27 2.03 5.22
CA GLY A 133 -21.06 1.34 4.81
C GLY A 133 -20.34 2.01 3.65
N PHE A 134 -19.17 1.47 3.34
CA PHE A 134 -18.29 1.92 2.28
C PHE A 134 -17.96 0.78 1.33
N TYR A 135 -18.11 1.02 0.03
CA TYR A 135 -17.97 -0.01 -1.01
C TYR A 135 -16.91 0.42 -2.04
N PRO A 136 -15.69 -0.12 -1.98
CA PRO A 136 -14.67 0.16 -3.00
C PRO A 136 -15.08 -0.44 -4.34
N ILE A 137 -15.09 0.39 -5.39
CA ILE A 137 -15.52 0.00 -6.73
C ILE A 137 -14.28 -0.34 -7.56
N GLU A 138 -14.24 -1.55 -8.11
CA GLU A 138 -13.23 -1.95 -9.09
C GLU A 138 -13.58 -1.41 -10.46
N THR A 139 -13.11 -0.19 -10.73
CA THR A 139 -13.43 0.57 -11.92
C THR A 139 -12.53 0.17 -13.08
N ALA A 140 -13.12 -0.16 -14.24
CA ALA A 140 -12.42 -0.34 -15.50
C ALA A 140 -12.29 0.98 -16.26
N SER A 141 -13.31 1.83 -16.22
CA SER A 141 -13.29 3.18 -16.79
C SER A 141 -14.19 4.13 -16.02
N ILE A 142 -13.91 5.42 -16.12
CA ILE A 142 -14.71 6.48 -15.52
C ILE A 142 -15.00 7.56 -16.55
N ASN A 143 -16.21 8.12 -16.47
CA ASN A 143 -16.63 9.30 -17.21
C ASN A 143 -17.25 10.28 -16.20
N LEU A 144 -16.65 11.45 -16.04
CA LEU A 144 -17.15 12.53 -15.19
C LEU A 144 -17.90 13.53 -16.06
N TYR A 145 -19.11 13.90 -15.65
CA TYR A 145 -19.96 14.83 -16.41
C TYR A 145 -20.86 15.64 -15.44
N TYR A 146 -21.47 16.70 -15.96
CA TYR A 146 -22.46 17.47 -15.23
C TYR A 146 -23.86 17.18 -15.76
N ALA A 147 -24.79 16.92 -14.86
CA ALA A 147 -26.22 16.80 -15.15
C ALA A 147 -27.00 17.49 -14.04
N ASP A 148 -28.02 18.27 -14.40
CA ASP A 148 -28.93 18.98 -13.48
C ASP A 148 -28.21 19.87 -12.44
N GLY A 149 -27.04 20.41 -12.82
CA GLY A 149 -26.22 21.26 -11.93
C GLY A 149 -25.33 20.51 -10.95
N GLU A 150 -25.34 19.18 -10.96
CA GLU A 150 -24.50 18.33 -10.12
C GLU A 150 -23.45 17.57 -10.94
N MET A 151 -22.27 17.39 -10.34
CA MET A 151 -21.24 16.55 -10.91
C MET A 151 -21.57 15.07 -10.65
N ARG A 152 -21.57 14.27 -11.72
CA ARG A 152 -21.85 12.84 -11.68
C ARG A 152 -20.69 12.03 -12.22
N ALA A 153 -20.61 10.79 -11.78
CA ALA A 153 -19.62 9.84 -12.22
C ALA A 153 -20.29 8.57 -12.78
N GLU A 154 -20.04 8.30 -14.04
CA GLU A 154 -20.41 7.05 -14.67
C GLU A 154 -19.20 6.10 -14.59
N LEU A 155 -19.30 5.11 -13.71
CA LEU A 155 -18.24 4.15 -13.41
C LEU A 155 -18.57 2.83 -14.13
N THR A 156 -17.68 2.36 -14.98
CA THR A 156 -17.80 1.02 -15.55
C THR A 156 -16.93 0.06 -14.76
N GLY A 157 -17.54 -0.93 -14.12
CA GLY A 157 -16.83 -2.00 -13.42
C GLY A 157 -16.13 -2.96 -14.38
N LYS A 158 -15.17 -3.73 -13.86
CA LYS A 158 -14.48 -4.79 -14.63
C LYS A 158 -15.43 -5.89 -15.16
N ASN A 159 -16.56 -6.04 -14.52
CA ASN A 159 -17.64 -6.95 -14.91
C ASN A 159 -18.59 -6.37 -15.98
N GLY A 160 -18.31 -5.16 -16.49
CA GLY A 160 -19.13 -4.47 -17.49
C GLY A 160 -20.36 -3.76 -16.91
N ILE A 161 -20.61 -3.83 -15.61
CA ILE A 161 -21.69 -3.11 -14.96
C ILE A 161 -21.34 -1.61 -14.94
N VAL A 162 -22.30 -0.78 -15.33
CA VAL A 162 -22.16 0.68 -15.30
C VAL A 162 -22.99 1.24 -14.17
N LEU A 163 -22.32 2.02 -13.30
CA LEU A 163 -22.91 2.73 -12.18
C LEU A 163 -22.85 4.22 -12.48
N ASP A 164 -24.00 4.89 -12.39
CA ASP A 164 -24.10 6.34 -12.50
C ASP A 164 -24.48 6.91 -11.14
N LEU A 165 -23.54 7.61 -10.52
CA LEU A 165 -23.66 8.09 -9.14
C LEU A 165 -23.34 9.58 -9.05
N PRO A 166 -23.98 10.33 -8.14
CA PRO A 166 -23.52 11.67 -7.78
C PRO A 166 -22.07 11.60 -7.29
N TYR A 167 -21.23 12.51 -7.76
CA TYR A 167 -19.82 12.55 -7.33
C TYR A 167 -19.69 12.86 -5.83
N SER A 168 -20.67 13.56 -5.24
CA SER A 168 -20.76 13.83 -3.80
C SER A 168 -20.92 12.58 -2.94
N ASP A 169 -21.38 11.47 -3.51
CA ASP A 169 -21.56 10.19 -2.82
C ASP A 169 -20.37 9.25 -3.02
N LEU A 170 -19.34 9.74 -3.71
CA LEU A 170 -18.11 9.01 -3.97
C LEU A 170 -16.95 9.59 -3.19
N ILE A 171 -16.29 8.77 -2.40
CA ILE A 171 -14.98 9.08 -1.83
C ILE A 171 -13.94 8.75 -2.90
N HIS A 172 -13.24 9.77 -3.38
CA HIS A 172 -12.25 9.62 -4.45
C HIS A 172 -10.85 9.83 -3.93
N ILE A 173 -10.06 8.76 -3.88
CA ILE A 173 -8.65 8.77 -3.49
C ILE A 173 -7.81 8.87 -4.77
N ARG A 174 -6.89 9.84 -4.80
CA ARG A 174 -6.06 10.16 -5.99
C ARG A 174 -4.59 10.10 -5.64
N LEU A 175 -3.84 9.24 -6.29
CA LEU A 175 -2.39 9.14 -6.13
C LEU A 175 -1.68 9.76 -7.33
N GLY A 176 -0.69 10.66 -7.08
CA GLY A 176 -0.01 11.40 -8.14
C GLY A 176 -0.90 12.45 -8.81
N TYR A 177 -1.77 13.11 -8.01
CA TYR A 177 -2.63 14.19 -8.49
C TYR A 177 -1.82 15.43 -8.84
N GLY A 178 -1.94 15.89 -10.06
CA GLY A 178 -1.19 17.09 -10.54
C GLY A 178 -1.16 17.24 -12.05
N ALA A 179 -1.19 16.15 -12.80
CA ALA A 179 -1.16 16.19 -14.25
C ALA A 179 -2.57 16.29 -14.87
N ASN A 180 -3.59 15.77 -14.17
CA ASN A 180 -5.00 15.86 -14.55
C ASN A 180 -5.75 16.70 -13.52
N GLN A 181 -6.76 17.46 -13.96
CA GLN A 181 -7.51 18.34 -13.07
C GLN A 181 -8.44 17.57 -12.11
N TYR A 182 -8.90 16.38 -12.49
CA TYR A 182 -9.90 15.61 -11.74
C TYR A 182 -9.36 14.31 -11.19
N LEU A 183 -8.42 13.67 -11.91
CA LEU A 183 -7.95 12.32 -11.65
C LEU A 183 -6.48 12.29 -11.24
N GLY A 184 -6.10 11.30 -10.48
CA GLY A 184 -4.70 10.97 -10.19
C GLY A 184 -4.02 10.29 -11.38
N GLY A 185 -2.68 10.23 -11.37
CA GLY A 185 -1.89 9.63 -12.43
C GLY A 185 -1.42 10.62 -13.49
N ASP A 186 -1.37 10.20 -14.75
CA ASP A 186 -0.93 11.03 -15.88
C ASP A 186 -1.99 12.07 -16.30
N ALA A 187 -1.71 12.84 -17.36
CA ALA A 187 -2.62 13.84 -17.89
C ALA A 187 -3.99 13.27 -18.34
N ASN A 188 -4.04 11.98 -18.63
CA ASN A 188 -5.27 11.26 -19.01
C ASN A 188 -5.93 10.57 -17.81
N GLY A 189 -5.42 10.74 -16.58
CA GLY A 189 -5.93 10.09 -15.38
C GLY A 189 -5.58 8.60 -15.29
N ARG A 190 -4.57 8.13 -16.03
CA ARG A 190 -4.12 6.73 -16.04
C ARG A 190 -2.88 6.57 -15.16
N ALA A 191 -2.69 5.36 -14.65
CA ALA A 191 -1.43 5.01 -14.00
C ALA A 191 -0.30 5.02 -15.04
N ASP A 192 0.69 5.91 -14.86
CA ASP A 192 1.85 5.97 -15.74
C ASP A 192 2.94 5.00 -15.27
N PHE A 193 2.94 3.84 -15.88
CA PHE A 193 3.93 2.80 -15.63
C PHE A 193 5.00 2.71 -16.74
N ARG A 194 5.04 3.67 -17.67
CA ARG A 194 5.95 3.61 -18.83
C ARG A 194 7.42 3.46 -18.45
N ALA A 195 7.85 4.18 -17.42
CA ALA A 195 9.23 4.06 -16.91
C ALA A 195 9.54 2.64 -16.39
N MET A 196 8.56 1.99 -15.77
CA MET A 196 8.72 0.65 -15.20
C MET A 196 8.55 -0.45 -16.25
N LEU A 197 7.74 -0.22 -17.31
CA LEU A 197 7.47 -1.23 -18.35
C LEU A 197 8.75 -1.72 -19.03
N GLY A 198 9.68 -0.81 -19.36
CA GLY A 198 10.98 -1.18 -19.95
C GLY A 198 11.76 -2.15 -19.05
N ASN A 199 11.81 -1.87 -17.76
CA ASN A 199 12.49 -2.72 -16.77
C ASN A 199 11.78 -4.09 -16.61
N LEU A 200 10.45 -4.12 -16.60
CA LEU A 200 9.69 -5.37 -16.54
C LEU A 200 9.88 -6.22 -17.79
N GLN A 201 9.89 -5.63 -18.98
CA GLN A 201 10.16 -6.33 -20.24
C GLN A 201 11.57 -6.91 -20.25
N THR A 202 12.56 -6.11 -19.85
CA THR A 202 13.96 -6.58 -19.75
C THR A 202 14.07 -7.73 -18.76
N LEU A 203 13.44 -7.64 -17.60
CA LEU A 203 13.43 -8.71 -16.60
C LEU A 203 12.75 -9.99 -17.13
N SER A 204 11.67 -9.85 -17.90
CA SER A 204 10.98 -11.00 -18.52
C SER A 204 11.86 -11.69 -19.53
N VAL A 205 12.51 -10.92 -20.42
CA VAL A 205 13.46 -11.47 -21.40
C VAL A 205 14.61 -12.18 -20.72
N ILE A 206 15.17 -11.62 -19.65
CA ILE A 206 16.24 -12.25 -18.87
C ILE A 206 15.74 -13.56 -18.25
N LYS A 207 14.58 -13.56 -17.60
CA LYS A 207 14.00 -14.78 -17.01
C LYS A 207 13.75 -15.88 -18.02
N GLU A 208 13.33 -15.54 -19.24
CA GLU A 208 13.14 -16.49 -20.34
C GLU A 208 14.45 -16.97 -20.96
N SER A 209 15.48 -16.13 -20.95
CA SER A 209 16.79 -16.48 -21.53
C SER A 209 17.59 -17.44 -20.66
N ILE A 210 17.45 -17.37 -19.32
CA ILE A 210 18.20 -18.23 -18.38
C ILE A 210 17.95 -19.73 -18.64
N PRO A 211 16.71 -20.24 -18.70
CA PRO A 211 16.47 -21.66 -19.00
C PRO A 211 17.04 -22.07 -20.38
N LYS A 212 16.85 -21.22 -21.39
CA LYS A 212 17.37 -21.48 -22.75
C LYS A 212 18.91 -21.52 -22.77
N ALA A 213 19.55 -20.61 -22.03
CA ALA A 213 21.02 -20.62 -21.90
C ALA A 213 21.51 -21.86 -21.15
N LEU A 214 20.78 -22.29 -20.11
CA LEU A 214 21.09 -23.50 -19.36
C LEU A 214 20.94 -24.75 -20.26
N GLU A 215 19.82 -24.89 -20.95
CA GLU A 215 19.61 -25.99 -21.94
C GLU A 215 20.69 -25.97 -23.00
N SER A 216 21.04 -24.78 -23.51
CA SER A 216 22.11 -24.62 -24.49
C SER A 216 23.48 -24.97 -23.95
N SER A 217 23.76 -24.70 -22.68
CA SER A 217 25.05 -25.04 -22.04
C SER A 217 25.16 -26.52 -21.70
N LEU A 218 24.04 -27.19 -21.47
CA LEU A 218 23.99 -28.63 -21.21
C LEU A 218 24.03 -29.46 -22.51
N SER A 219 23.66 -28.86 -23.65
CA SER A 219 23.72 -29.52 -24.96
C SER A 219 25.12 -29.34 -25.57
N LEU A 220 25.75 -30.45 -25.93
CA LEU A 220 27.02 -30.44 -26.64
C LEU A 220 26.82 -29.86 -28.04
N LYS A 221 27.39 -28.68 -28.29
CA LYS A 221 27.35 -28.04 -29.62
C LYS A 221 28.74 -28.03 -30.22
N GLY A 222 28.79 -28.32 -31.48
CA GLY A 222 30.05 -28.32 -32.20
C GLY A 222 29.87 -28.33 -33.71
N ILE A 223 30.94 -28.15 -34.41
CA ILE A 223 30.98 -28.26 -35.85
C ILE A 223 31.54 -29.65 -36.17
N LEU A 224 30.75 -30.47 -36.88
CA LEU A 224 31.23 -31.71 -37.46
C LEU A 224 31.82 -31.39 -38.84
N SER A 225 33.12 -31.36 -38.94
CA SER A 225 33.82 -31.07 -40.18
C SER A 225 34.13 -32.38 -40.91
N MET A 226 33.72 -32.49 -42.15
CA MET A 226 34.04 -33.65 -43.01
C MET A 226 35.19 -33.31 -43.96
N LYS A 227 36.18 -34.18 -44.06
CA LYS A 227 37.34 -33.98 -44.93
C LYS A 227 37.06 -34.30 -46.38
N THR A 228 35.97 -34.98 -46.68
CA THR A 228 35.50 -35.34 -48.04
C THR A 228 34.33 -34.46 -48.50
N VAL A 229 34.28 -34.14 -49.79
CA VAL A 229 33.14 -33.40 -50.36
C VAL A 229 31.91 -34.33 -50.39
N ALA A 230 31.01 -34.13 -49.44
CA ALA A 230 29.80 -34.92 -49.30
C ALA A 230 28.59 -34.13 -49.82
N ASP A 231 27.68 -34.86 -50.51
CA ASP A 231 26.39 -34.33 -50.90
C ASP A 231 25.53 -33.94 -49.68
N ALA A 232 24.50 -33.08 -49.90
CA ALA A 232 23.63 -32.57 -48.82
C ALA A 232 23.00 -33.72 -48.03
N ASP A 233 22.58 -34.79 -48.68
CA ASP A 233 21.95 -35.95 -48.06
C ASP A 233 22.92 -36.73 -47.18
N LYS A 234 24.17 -36.93 -47.62
CA LYS A 234 25.19 -37.56 -46.80
C LYS A 234 25.53 -36.73 -45.55
N ARG A 235 25.57 -35.40 -45.67
CA ARG A 235 25.83 -34.53 -44.51
C ARG A 235 24.70 -34.63 -43.45
N THR A 236 23.47 -34.78 -43.91
CA THR A 236 22.30 -34.92 -43.01
C THR A 236 22.35 -36.27 -42.29
N ILE A 237 22.57 -37.38 -43.05
CA ILE A 237 22.67 -38.73 -42.48
C ILE A 237 23.83 -38.82 -41.44
N THR A 238 25.00 -38.35 -41.80
CA THR A 238 26.15 -38.37 -40.86
C THR A 238 25.91 -37.53 -39.63
N ARG A 239 25.22 -36.39 -39.75
CA ARG A 239 24.83 -35.57 -38.58
C ARG A 239 23.84 -36.32 -37.69
N GLU A 240 22.81 -36.95 -38.25
CA GLU A 240 21.82 -37.71 -37.50
C GLU A 240 22.39 -38.93 -36.81
N GLU A 241 23.31 -39.64 -37.48
CA GLU A 241 24.05 -40.77 -36.89
C GLU A 241 24.94 -40.28 -35.71
N PHE A 242 25.66 -39.17 -35.88
CA PHE A 242 26.49 -38.59 -34.84
C PHE A 242 25.65 -38.11 -33.63
N GLU A 243 24.53 -37.40 -33.88
CA GLU A 243 23.61 -36.97 -32.83
C GLU A 243 23.04 -38.19 -32.07
N LYS A 244 22.67 -39.27 -32.77
CA LYS A 244 22.19 -40.50 -32.17
C LYS A 244 23.24 -41.17 -31.30
N HIS A 245 24.48 -41.31 -31.78
CA HIS A 245 25.57 -41.90 -31.03
C HIS A 245 25.95 -41.04 -29.82
N LEU A 246 25.84 -39.71 -29.92
CA LEU A 246 26.07 -38.80 -28.81
C LEU A 246 25.00 -38.94 -27.74
N PHE A 247 23.75 -39.09 -28.15
CA PHE A 247 22.61 -39.25 -27.24
C PHE A 247 22.61 -40.60 -26.55
N ASP A 248 22.99 -41.65 -27.25
CA ASP A 248 23.08 -43.02 -26.73
C ASP A 248 24.32 -43.24 -25.87
N SER A 249 25.31 -42.33 -25.91
CA SER A 249 26.55 -42.42 -25.16
C SER A 249 26.37 -42.09 -23.70
N LYS A 250 26.56 -43.07 -22.82
CA LYS A 250 26.43 -42.91 -21.36
C LYS A 250 27.43 -41.92 -20.74
N TYR A 251 28.51 -41.59 -21.44
CA TYR A 251 29.61 -40.73 -20.98
C TYR A 251 29.88 -39.53 -21.89
N GLY A 252 29.05 -39.27 -22.91
CA GLY A 252 29.24 -38.16 -23.86
C GLY A 252 30.48 -38.31 -24.78
N ILE A 253 31.02 -39.50 -24.89
CA ILE A 253 32.16 -39.79 -25.75
C ILE A 253 31.65 -40.53 -26.98
N VAL A 254 31.89 -39.94 -28.16
CA VAL A 254 31.55 -40.53 -29.45
C VAL A 254 32.86 -40.76 -30.22
N ALA A 255 33.06 -41.98 -30.70
CA ALA A 255 34.14 -42.26 -31.62
C ALA A 255 33.76 -41.78 -33.02
N THR A 256 34.57 -40.92 -33.63
CA THR A 256 34.41 -40.48 -35.02
C THR A 256 35.38 -41.18 -35.93
N ASP A 257 34.97 -41.46 -37.17
CA ASP A 257 35.81 -41.99 -38.21
C ASP A 257 36.83 -40.94 -38.68
N TYR A 258 37.92 -41.39 -39.31
CA TYR A 258 39.00 -40.52 -39.79
C TYR A 258 38.56 -39.40 -40.74
N GLU A 259 37.40 -39.54 -41.34
CA GLU A 259 36.80 -38.56 -42.26
C GLU A 259 36.05 -37.39 -41.59
N SER A 260 35.80 -37.47 -40.27
CA SER A 260 35.02 -36.49 -39.53
C SER A 260 35.75 -35.96 -38.31
N GLU A 261 35.79 -34.65 -38.14
CA GLU A 261 36.40 -33.97 -36.98
C GLU A 261 35.34 -33.14 -36.28
N PHE A 262 35.12 -33.42 -34.99
CA PHE A 262 34.19 -32.63 -34.16
C PHE A 262 34.95 -31.56 -33.40
N GLN A 263 34.60 -30.31 -33.66
CA GLN A 263 35.12 -29.17 -32.91
C GLN A 263 34.02 -28.65 -31.97
N PRO A 264 34.15 -28.83 -30.65
CA PRO A 264 33.20 -28.30 -29.72
C PRO A 264 33.19 -26.76 -29.73
N ILE A 265 32.04 -26.15 -29.84
CA ILE A 265 31.88 -24.73 -29.69
C ILE A 265 31.47 -24.49 -28.23
N ASN A 266 32.36 -23.91 -27.46
CA ASN A 266 32.05 -23.42 -26.12
C ASN A 266 31.25 -22.14 -26.24
N ILE A 267 29.94 -22.26 -26.22
CA ILE A 267 29.06 -21.12 -26.04
C ILE A 267 28.98 -20.88 -24.54
N SER A 268 29.82 -19.98 -24.03
CA SER A 268 29.66 -19.47 -22.69
C SER A 268 28.28 -18.85 -22.62
N ALA A 269 27.43 -19.35 -21.72
CA ALA A 269 26.19 -18.63 -21.38
C ALA A 269 26.62 -17.22 -21.01
N THR A 270 26.06 -16.23 -21.70
CA THR A 270 26.41 -14.82 -21.46
C THR A 270 26.11 -14.57 -19.99
N ASP A 271 27.14 -14.34 -19.19
CA ASP A 271 26.99 -13.98 -17.79
C ASP A 271 26.21 -12.67 -17.73
N ILE A 272 24.93 -12.77 -17.39
CA ILE A 272 24.15 -11.58 -17.10
C ILE A 272 24.71 -11.03 -15.78
N PRO A 273 25.28 -9.81 -15.78
CA PRO A 273 25.87 -9.28 -14.56
C PRO A 273 24.81 -9.23 -13.47
N SER A 274 25.07 -9.86 -12.34
CA SER A 274 24.15 -9.88 -11.18
C SER A 274 23.76 -8.46 -10.75
N ASN A 275 24.66 -7.50 -10.96
CA ASN A 275 24.41 -6.07 -10.70
C ASN A 275 23.29 -5.47 -11.59
N THR A 276 23.19 -5.90 -12.85
CA THR A 276 22.13 -5.44 -13.77
C THR A 276 20.77 -5.95 -13.31
N LEU A 277 20.67 -7.20 -12.91
CA LEU A 277 19.44 -7.78 -12.36
C LEU A 277 19.01 -7.08 -11.05
N SER A 278 19.99 -6.81 -10.17
CA SER A 278 19.74 -6.09 -8.93
C SER A 278 19.25 -4.68 -9.21
N PHE A 279 19.89 -3.96 -10.11
CA PHE A 279 19.52 -2.61 -10.50
C PHE A 279 18.07 -2.54 -11.04
N ILE A 280 17.73 -3.41 -12.01
CA ILE A 280 16.37 -3.44 -12.58
C ILE A 280 15.32 -3.76 -11.51
N ARG A 281 15.61 -4.72 -10.64
CA ARG A 281 14.72 -5.05 -9.54
C ARG A 281 14.53 -3.87 -8.59
N ASP A 282 15.60 -3.22 -8.19
CA ASP A 282 15.58 -2.12 -7.22
C ASP A 282 14.86 -0.90 -7.80
N GLU A 283 14.97 -0.61 -9.10
CA GLU A 283 14.16 0.41 -9.78
C GLU A 283 12.66 0.08 -9.77
N ILE A 284 12.28 -1.18 -10.04
CA ILE A 284 10.87 -1.59 -9.98
C ILE A 284 10.33 -1.46 -8.56
N LEU A 285 11.08 -1.86 -7.55
CA LEU A 285 10.67 -1.76 -6.15
C LEU A 285 10.56 -0.30 -5.70
N SER A 286 11.52 0.55 -6.07
CA SER A 286 11.56 1.96 -5.69
C SER A 286 10.38 2.75 -6.27
N PHE A 287 9.81 2.34 -7.42
CA PHE A 287 8.61 2.92 -7.98
C PHE A 287 7.40 2.86 -7.04
N PHE A 288 7.34 1.83 -6.19
CA PHE A 288 6.33 1.66 -5.14
C PHE A 288 6.81 2.13 -3.76
N GLY A 289 8.00 2.70 -3.66
CA GLY A 289 8.60 3.11 -2.38
C GLY A 289 9.04 1.93 -1.50
N VAL A 290 9.25 0.75 -2.08
CA VAL A 290 9.64 -0.48 -1.37
C VAL A 290 11.13 -0.73 -1.57
N SER A 291 11.88 -0.86 -0.48
CA SER A 291 13.28 -1.28 -0.53
C SER A 291 13.41 -2.81 -0.58
N LEU A 292 14.58 -3.31 -1.02
CA LEU A 292 14.82 -4.74 -1.08
C LEU A 292 14.70 -5.44 0.29
N PRO A 293 15.20 -4.89 1.42
CA PRO A 293 14.99 -5.48 2.73
C PRO A 293 13.52 -5.63 3.10
N ILE A 294 12.69 -4.61 2.81
CA ILE A 294 11.24 -4.64 3.03
C ILE A 294 10.58 -5.72 2.15
N TYR A 295 10.97 -5.78 0.88
CA TYR A 295 10.48 -6.81 -0.05
C TYR A 295 10.75 -8.23 0.46
N LEU A 296 11.95 -8.48 0.96
CA LEU A 296 12.39 -9.79 1.48
C LEU A 296 11.89 -10.06 2.92
N GLY A 297 11.34 -9.07 3.62
CA GLY A 297 10.97 -9.19 5.04
C GLY A 297 12.17 -9.27 5.99
N LYS A 298 13.32 -8.75 5.58
CA LYS A 298 14.59 -8.73 6.35
C LYS A 298 15.05 -7.29 6.51
N TYR A 299 14.37 -6.54 7.34
CA TYR A 299 14.59 -5.10 7.52
C TYR A 299 14.90 -4.76 8.97
N THR A 300 15.62 -3.66 9.14
CA THR A 300 15.87 -3.01 10.43
C THR A 300 14.72 -2.05 10.78
N ASP A 301 14.64 -1.62 12.03
CA ASP A 301 13.64 -0.64 12.47
C ASP A 301 13.76 0.69 11.71
N ASP A 302 14.98 1.12 11.35
CA ASP A 302 15.21 2.34 10.56
C ASP A 302 14.73 2.20 9.12
N GLU A 303 15.00 1.06 8.47
CA GLU A 303 14.50 0.77 7.11
C GLU A 303 12.98 0.68 7.07
N TYR A 304 12.37 0.11 8.12
CA TYR A 304 10.92 0.07 8.24
C TYR A 304 10.33 1.48 8.42
N THR A 305 10.96 2.30 9.27
CA THR A 305 10.53 3.69 9.49
C THR A 305 10.61 4.51 8.19
N ALA A 306 11.70 4.38 7.45
CA ALA A 306 11.87 5.05 6.16
C ALA A 306 10.81 4.60 5.14
N PHE A 307 10.56 3.30 5.04
CA PHE A 307 9.49 2.75 4.19
C PHE A 307 8.11 3.29 4.57
N TYR A 308 7.80 3.29 5.88
CA TYR A 308 6.52 3.79 6.38
C TYR A 308 6.32 5.26 5.99
N GLN A 309 7.29 6.12 6.26
CA GLN A 309 7.21 7.55 5.96
C GLN A 309 7.11 7.85 4.46
N THR A 310 7.78 7.07 3.61
CA THR A 310 7.84 7.35 2.18
C THR A 310 6.69 6.73 1.38
N ALA A 311 6.26 5.52 1.70
CA ALA A 311 5.30 4.77 0.90
C ALA A 311 3.90 4.66 1.56
N VAL A 312 3.83 4.59 2.89
CA VAL A 312 2.59 4.26 3.60
C VAL A 312 1.89 5.51 4.12
N GLU A 313 2.61 6.38 4.84
CA GLU A 313 2.03 7.55 5.50
C GLU A 313 1.35 8.51 4.53
N GLY A 314 2.00 8.80 3.39
CA GLY A 314 1.42 9.65 2.35
C GLY A 314 0.09 9.12 1.80
N LEU A 315 -0.02 7.80 1.64
CA LEU A 315 -1.26 7.16 1.18
C LEU A 315 -2.36 7.21 2.27
N LEU A 316 -2.01 6.99 3.54
CA LEU A 316 -2.94 7.09 4.65
C LEU A 316 -3.50 8.51 4.83
N LEU A 317 -2.65 9.53 4.68
CA LEU A 317 -3.07 10.93 4.69
C LEU A 317 -4.06 11.23 3.57
N GLN A 318 -3.81 10.74 2.36
CA GLN A 318 -4.73 10.91 1.23
C GLN A 318 -6.06 10.19 1.44
N ILE A 319 -6.03 8.98 2.00
CA ILE A 319 -7.24 8.24 2.36
C ILE A 319 -8.05 9.05 3.37
N ALA A 320 -7.43 9.47 4.47
CA ALA A 320 -8.10 10.24 5.52
C ALA A 320 -8.69 11.56 5.00
N GLU A 321 -7.95 12.28 4.14
CA GLU A 321 -8.40 13.54 3.53
C GLU A 321 -9.58 13.32 2.57
N ALA A 322 -9.57 12.27 1.74
CA ALA A 322 -10.67 11.95 0.84
C ALA A 322 -11.96 11.64 1.62
N PHE A 323 -11.85 10.86 2.70
CA PHE A 323 -12.98 10.61 3.59
C PHE A 323 -13.49 11.90 4.25
N LYS A 324 -12.60 12.72 4.79
CA LYS A 324 -12.93 13.99 5.45
C LYS A 324 -13.72 14.93 4.54
N ILE A 325 -13.27 15.13 3.30
CA ILE A 325 -13.90 16.06 2.35
C ILE A 325 -15.31 15.57 1.97
N THR A 326 -15.50 14.27 1.79
CA THR A 326 -16.78 13.71 1.33
C THR A 326 -17.78 13.56 2.46
N LEU A 327 -17.35 13.14 3.67
CA LEU A 327 -18.27 12.83 4.76
C LEU A 327 -18.75 14.05 5.52
N PHE A 328 -17.94 15.12 5.58
CA PHE A 328 -18.25 16.29 6.41
C PHE A 328 -18.59 17.52 5.59
N THR A 329 -19.64 18.20 6.01
CA THR A 329 -20.02 19.51 5.47
C THR A 329 -19.00 20.59 5.88
N PRO A 330 -18.87 21.70 5.12
CA PRO A 330 -17.98 22.81 5.48
C PRO A 330 -18.17 23.32 6.92
N ARG A 331 -19.42 23.30 7.42
CA ARG A 331 -19.73 23.68 8.79
C ARG A 331 -19.15 22.70 9.80
N GLN A 332 -19.25 21.40 9.57
CA GLN A 332 -18.68 20.37 10.46
C GLN A 332 -17.16 20.44 10.47
N LEU A 333 -16.52 20.69 9.31
CA LEU A 333 -15.09 20.91 9.21
C LEU A 333 -14.63 22.13 10.00
N ALA A 334 -15.40 23.24 9.95
CA ALA A 334 -15.12 24.45 10.72
C ALA A 334 -15.22 24.22 12.26
N TYR A 335 -16.04 23.26 12.69
CA TYR A 335 -16.11 22.83 14.09
C TYR A 335 -15.07 21.76 14.48
N GLY A 336 -14.07 21.50 13.61
CA GLY A 336 -12.96 20.60 13.88
C GLY A 336 -13.27 19.11 13.66
N ARG A 337 -14.37 18.77 12.97
CA ARG A 337 -14.64 17.39 12.59
C ARG A 337 -13.63 16.95 11.52
N THR A 338 -13.03 15.79 11.73
CA THR A 338 -12.03 15.25 10.79
C THR A 338 -11.95 13.72 10.89
N ILE A 339 -11.36 13.11 9.89
CA ILE A 339 -10.95 11.69 9.93
C ILE A 339 -9.46 11.63 10.22
N LYS A 340 -9.08 10.82 11.19
CA LYS A 340 -7.67 10.53 11.49
C LYS A 340 -7.39 9.04 11.35
N TYR A 341 -6.20 8.74 10.89
CA TYR A 341 -5.68 7.39 10.98
C TYR A 341 -4.87 7.24 12.28
N TYR A 342 -4.96 6.05 12.82
CA TYR A 342 -4.19 5.62 13.99
C TYR A 342 -3.43 4.38 13.55
N ASP A 343 -2.15 4.52 13.43
CA ASP A 343 -1.27 3.40 13.13
C ASP A 343 -0.78 2.72 14.41
N LYS A 344 -0.38 1.49 14.24
CA LYS A 344 0.26 0.71 15.28
C LYS A 344 1.75 0.55 15.00
N ILE A 345 2.38 1.59 14.44
CA ILE A 345 3.80 1.55 14.03
C ILE A 345 4.69 1.08 15.18
N VAL A 346 4.40 1.50 16.40
CA VAL A 346 5.15 1.10 17.59
C VAL A 346 5.05 -0.41 17.83
N GLN A 347 3.94 -1.06 17.46
CA GLN A 347 3.79 -2.52 17.56
C GLN A 347 4.58 -3.28 16.49
N SER A 348 4.95 -2.62 15.40
CA SER A 348 5.78 -3.18 14.33
C SER A 348 7.28 -3.07 14.60
N LEU A 349 7.68 -2.29 15.62
CA LEU A 349 9.06 -2.16 16.05
C LEU A 349 9.57 -3.44 16.73
N SER A 350 10.89 -3.59 16.81
CA SER A 350 11.52 -4.68 17.55
C SER A 350 11.09 -4.70 19.02
N PHE A 351 11.12 -5.87 19.64
CA PHE A 351 10.75 -6.00 21.06
C PHE A 351 11.60 -5.10 21.95
N ALA A 352 12.90 -4.98 21.65
CA ALA A 352 13.82 -4.10 22.41
C ALA A 352 13.38 -2.63 22.34
N ARG A 353 12.99 -2.15 21.15
CA ARG A 353 12.52 -0.78 20.98
C ARG A 353 11.19 -0.51 21.67
N ARG A 354 10.28 -1.47 21.63
CA ARG A 354 8.99 -1.40 22.36
C ARG A 354 9.21 -1.35 23.88
N GLN A 355 10.17 -2.13 24.39
CA GLN A 355 10.54 -2.11 25.80
C GLN A 355 11.12 -0.74 26.18
N GLU A 356 11.99 -0.16 25.37
CA GLU A 356 12.54 1.18 25.60
C GLU A 356 11.42 2.24 25.67
N ILE A 357 10.47 2.22 24.75
CA ILE A 357 9.32 3.14 24.77
C ILE A 357 8.48 2.93 26.02
N ALA A 358 8.21 1.68 26.41
CA ALA A 358 7.44 1.38 27.61
C ALA A 358 8.13 1.89 28.89
N GLU A 359 9.46 1.81 28.95
CA GLU A 359 10.24 2.37 30.07
C GLU A 359 10.26 3.91 30.05
N MET A 360 10.45 4.55 28.91
CA MET A 360 10.45 6.00 28.76
C MET A 360 9.12 6.65 29.16
N THR A 361 8.00 5.95 28.92
CA THR A 361 6.63 6.45 29.17
C THR A 361 6.08 6.05 30.53
N LYS A 362 6.91 5.44 31.40
CA LYS A 362 6.49 4.86 32.67
C LYS A 362 6.18 5.94 33.73
N ASP A 363 6.99 6.95 33.79
CA ASP A 363 7.00 7.89 34.95
C ASP A 363 5.98 9.02 34.79
N ASP A 364 5.74 9.50 33.58
CA ASP A 364 4.84 10.61 33.29
C ASP A 364 3.43 10.16 32.83
N ALA A 365 3.16 8.86 32.83
CA ALA A 365 1.90 8.25 32.43
C ALA A 365 1.43 8.67 31.01
N LEU A 366 2.37 8.93 30.10
CA LEU A 366 2.08 9.22 28.70
C LEU A 366 1.30 8.06 28.06
N LEU A 367 1.64 6.82 28.43
CA LEU A 367 0.87 5.62 28.15
C LEU A 367 0.29 5.08 29.46
N SER A 368 -0.97 4.63 29.40
CA SER A 368 -1.59 3.90 30.52
C SER A 368 -0.87 2.56 30.77
N ARG A 369 -1.11 1.97 31.94
CA ARG A 369 -0.56 0.64 32.26
C ARG A 369 -0.98 -0.39 31.22
N ASP A 370 -2.25 -0.40 30.84
CA ASP A 370 -2.81 -1.34 29.87
C ASP A 370 -2.23 -1.14 28.48
N GLU A 371 -2.09 0.10 28.00
CA GLU A 371 -1.44 0.41 26.72
C GLU A 371 0.03 -0.05 26.68
N ARG A 372 0.78 0.08 27.78
CA ARG A 372 2.14 -0.45 27.87
C ARG A 372 2.17 -1.98 27.86
N ARG A 373 1.20 -2.63 28.51
CA ARG A 373 1.07 -4.09 28.46
C ARG A 373 0.79 -4.58 27.03
N GLU A 374 -0.17 -3.96 26.36
CA GLU A 374 -0.48 -4.26 24.95
C GLU A 374 0.73 -4.01 24.03
N LEU A 375 1.49 -2.93 24.27
CA LEU A 375 2.72 -2.64 23.54
C LEU A 375 3.76 -3.76 23.66
N LEU A 376 3.87 -4.38 24.84
CA LEU A 376 4.76 -5.49 25.10
C LEU A 376 4.16 -6.88 24.75
N GLY A 377 2.89 -6.91 24.32
CA GLY A 377 2.20 -8.14 23.93
C GLY A 377 1.49 -8.86 25.06
N TYR A 378 1.23 -8.19 26.19
CA TYR A 378 0.45 -8.71 27.30
C TYR A 378 -0.98 -8.18 27.26
N ASP A 379 -1.92 -8.98 27.74
CA ASP A 379 -3.32 -8.57 27.86
C ASP A 379 -3.49 -7.44 28.90
N PRO A 380 -4.44 -6.52 28.72
CA PRO A 380 -4.84 -5.55 29.73
C PRO A 380 -5.27 -6.25 31.02
N ASP A 381 -4.92 -5.65 32.18
CA ASP A 381 -5.32 -6.19 33.48
C ASP A 381 -6.32 -5.29 34.25
N GLY A 382 -6.63 -4.13 33.68
CA GLY A 382 -7.58 -3.17 34.24
C GLY A 382 -7.09 -2.47 35.50
N GLU A 383 -5.83 -2.67 35.89
CA GLU A 383 -5.25 -2.01 37.06
C GLU A 383 -4.93 -0.55 36.78
N PRO A 384 -5.08 0.35 37.74
CA PRO A 384 -4.87 1.78 37.56
C PRO A 384 -3.39 2.10 37.22
N THR A 385 -3.24 3.04 36.31
CA THR A 385 -1.91 3.57 35.96
C THR A 385 -1.29 4.28 37.16
N ARG A 386 -0.05 3.94 37.49
CA ARG A 386 0.72 4.58 38.55
C ARG A 386 1.64 5.65 37.95
N VAL A 387 1.68 6.83 38.55
CA VAL A 387 2.59 7.93 38.17
C VAL A 387 3.66 8.08 39.24
N SER A 388 4.83 8.53 38.84
CA SER A 388 5.86 8.94 39.80
C SER A 388 5.43 10.22 40.52
N LEU A 389 5.51 10.23 41.84
CA LEU A 389 5.25 11.43 42.68
C LEU A 389 6.29 12.55 42.50
N ASN A 390 7.34 12.30 41.72
CA ASN A 390 8.38 13.29 41.43
C ASN A 390 7.99 14.29 40.34
N TYR A 391 6.89 14.05 39.62
CA TYR A 391 6.36 14.94 38.58
C TYR A 391 5.16 15.73 39.11
N ILE A 392 5.24 17.04 39.00
CA ILE A 392 4.16 17.98 39.39
C ILE A 392 3.65 18.65 38.13
N ASP A 393 2.33 18.77 38.03
CA ASP A 393 1.71 19.52 36.92
C ASP A 393 2.25 20.96 36.91
N VAL A 394 2.66 21.42 35.71
CA VAL A 394 3.25 22.77 35.53
C VAL A 394 2.28 23.86 36.02
N SER A 395 0.96 23.65 35.91
CA SER A 395 -0.06 24.60 36.38
C SER A 395 -0.06 24.79 37.89
N ILE A 396 0.34 23.79 38.67
CA ILE A 396 0.39 23.83 40.14
C ILE A 396 1.81 23.88 40.72
N ALA A 397 2.86 23.79 39.89
CA ALA A 397 4.25 23.76 40.30
C ALA A 397 4.60 25.00 41.11
N ASN A 398 4.21 26.20 40.70
CA ASN A 398 4.41 27.45 41.41
C ASN A 398 3.70 27.46 42.76
N GLN A 399 2.47 26.95 42.82
CA GLN A 399 1.67 26.90 44.05
C GLN A 399 2.25 25.88 45.04
N TYR A 400 2.77 24.75 44.56
CA TYR A 400 3.46 23.76 45.38
C TYR A 400 4.75 24.31 45.94
N GLN A 401 5.57 25.06 45.16
CA GLN A 401 6.77 25.71 45.63
C GLN A 401 6.48 26.76 46.72
N LEU A 402 5.46 27.58 46.51
CA LEU A 402 5.04 28.57 47.50
C LEU A 402 4.55 27.92 48.80
N THR A 403 3.81 26.83 48.71
CA THR A 403 3.33 26.08 49.89
C THR A 403 4.48 25.38 50.64
N SER A 404 5.44 24.80 49.90
CA SER A 404 6.63 24.18 50.51
C SER A 404 7.53 25.17 51.21
N LEU A 405 7.68 26.38 50.67
CA LEU A 405 8.41 27.49 51.30
C LEU A 405 7.70 27.99 52.57
N SER A 406 6.36 28.05 52.55
CA SER A 406 5.56 28.48 53.71
C SER A 406 5.59 27.47 54.86
N GLN A 407 5.81 26.17 54.56
CA GLN A 407 5.88 25.10 55.56
C GLN A 407 7.32 24.82 56.09
N GLY A 408 8.31 25.62 55.72
CA GLY A 408 9.67 25.53 56.27
C GLY A 408 10.48 24.27 55.90
N LYS A 409 10.02 23.47 54.91
CA LYS A 409 10.80 22.37 54.37
C LYS A 409 11.69 22.88 53.23
N LYS A 410 12.97 23.11 53.49
CA LYS A 410 13.98 23.34 52.45
C LYS A 410 14.00 22.10 51.53
N PRO A 411 13.99 22.30 50.20
CA PRO A 411 14.23 21.19 49.24
C PRO A 411 15.64 20.65 49.50
N THR A 412 15.75 19.39 49.89
CA THR A 412 17.05 18.70 49.96
C THR A 412 17.48 18.44 48.51
N ALA A 413 18.31 19.36 47.99
CA ALA A 413 19.09 19.08 46.79
C ALA A 413 20.04 17.91 47.13
N LYS A 414 19.93 16.81 46.45
CA LYS A 414 20.96 15.76 46.50
C LYS A 414 22.27 16.35 46.01
N PRO A 415 23.41 16.12 46.73
CA PRO A 415 24.70 16.55 46.25
C PRO A 415 25.04 15.83 44.94
N ASN A 416 25.47 16.61 43.97
CA ASN A 416 26.10 16.12 42.75
C ASN A 416 27.42 15.43 43.16
N ASP A 417 27.47 14.11 43.07
CA ASP A 417 28.71 13.33 43.21
C ASP A 417 29.51 13.43 41.88
N SER A 418 30.06 14.61 41.64
CA SER A 418 31.14 14.80 40.68
C SER A 418 32.39 15.17 41.49
N ASN A 419 33.13 14.18 42.03
CA ASN A 419 34.55 14.20 42.28
C ASN A 419 35.00 12.84 42.84
N LYS A 420 35.47 11.97 41.99
CA LYS A 420 36.57 11.07 42.32
C LYS A 420 37.61 11.26 41.22
N GLU A 421 38.44 12.29 41.47
CA GLU A 421 39.79 12.33 40.94
C GLU A 421 40.65 11.27 41.64
N ASP A 422 41.41 10.63 40.78
CA ASP A 422 42.66 9.91 40.97
C ASP A 422 43.33 10.04 42.35
N LYS A 423 43.69 8.90 42.93
CA LYS A 423 45.00 8.63 43.54
C LYS A 423 45.20 7.14 43.88
N GLU A 424 46.28 6.63 43.28
CA GLU A 424 47.09 5.43 43.57
C GLU A 424 46.63 4.12 42.92
#